data_cd5ace200491b74c22212e190f4ad99a
#
_entry.id   cd5ace200491b74c22212e190f4ad99a
#
_cell.length_a   1.000
_cell.length_b   1.000
_cell.length_c   1.000
_cell.angle_alpha   90.00
_cell.angle_beta   90.00
_cell.angle_gamma   90.00
#
_symmetry.space_group_name_H-M   'P 1'
#
loop_
_entity.id
_entity.type
_entity.pdbx_description
1 polymer ?
#
loop_
_entity_poly.entity_id
_entity_poly.type
_entity_poly.pdbx_seq_one_letter_code
_entity_poly.pdbx_strand_id
1 'polypeptide(L)'
;MSSQPDNYEMVSIYQLNPADQETLLLGQRECVFNWCTKDEWPMGVIMSYIWRKDRIWLTAGAHRHRISAVKRNPKVSVVVTSTGTAQGPGKTVTIKGTCIVHEGREIKEWFYPEFAGALYPDATAAGSFEEMLDSPLRIVLEIVPEKFITYDGAKMMAHSVGKLPESELAEPLEADTVRLEREIKRRNL
;
A
#
# COMPACT_ATOMS: atom_id res chain seq x y z
N MET A 1 -40.25 -13.23 7.58
CA MET A 1 -39.21 -12.18 7.52
C MET A 1 -37.99 -12.83 6.93
N SER A 2 -37.76 -12.68 5.65
CA SER A 2 -36.54 -13.19 4.98
C SER A 2 -35.41 -12.27 5.39
N SER A 3 -34.57 -12.69 6.36
CA SER A 3 -33.29 -12.06 6.57
C SER A 3 -32.50 -12.25 5.27
N GLN A 4 -32.34 -11.18 4.48
CA GLN A 4 -31.27 -11.21 3.50
C GLN A 4 -29.99 -11.63 4.25
N PRO A 5 -29.23 -12.60 3.75
CA PRO A 5 -27.95 -12.91 4.37
C PRO A 5 -27.15 -11.63 4.36
N ASP A 6 -26.66 -11.24 5.54
CA ASP A 6 -25.78 -10.09 5.68
C ASP A 6 -24.63 -10.27 4.69
N ASN A 7 -24.53 -9.34 3.76
CA ASN A 7 -23.69 -9.54 2.57
C ASN A 7 -22.22 -9.22 2.87
N TYR A 8 -21.63 -9.94 3.86
CA TYR A 8 -20.21 -9.81 4.24
C TYR A 8 -19.25 -10.10 3.09
N GLU A 9 -19.73 -10.72 2.03
CA GLU A 9 -18.95 -10.96 0.81
C GLU A 9 -18.72 -9.68 0.00
N MET A 10 -19.52 -8.63 0.24
CA MET A 10 -19.34 -7.32 -0.40
C MET A 10 -18.29 -6.47 0.35
N VAL A 11 -17.06 -6.98 0.47
CA VAL A 11 -16.00 -6.33 1.26
C VAL A 11 -15.60 -4.95 0.77
N SER A 12 -15.92 -4.60 -0.47
CA SER A 12 -15.61 -3.28 -1.04
C SER A 12 -16.35 -2.11 -0.40
N ILE A 13 -17.37 -2.36 0.42
CA ILE A 13 -18.06 -1.32 1.19
C ILE A 13 -17.30 -0.90 2.45
N TYR A 14 -16.34 -1.69 2.93
CA TYR A 14 -15.56 -1.42 4.13
C TYR A 14 -14.27 -0.67 3.81
N GLN A 15 -14.39 0.46 3.13
CA GLN A 15 -13.24 1.28 2.77
C GLN A 15 -12.79 2.16 3.92
N LEU A 16 -11.49 2.48 3.94
CA LEU A 16 -10.97 3.56 4.77
C LEU A 16 -11.51 4.90 4.25
N ASN A 17 -11.81 5.80 5.17
CA ASN A 17 -12.00 7.20 4.78
C ASN A 17 -10.64 7.83 4.40
N PRO A 18 -10.62 8.95 3.65
CA PRO A 18 -9.38 9.57 3.19
C PRO A 18 -8.42 9.97 4.32
N ALA A 19 -8.93 10.41 5.47
CA ALA A 19 -8.10 10.80 6.61
C ALA A 19 -7.40 9.61 7.26
N ASP A 20 -8.11 8.49 7.42
CA ASP A 20 -7.53 7.25 7.96
C ASP A 20 -6.53 6.63 6.99
N GLN A 21 -6.80 6.70 5.68
CA GLN A 21 -5.86 6.29 4.64
C GLN A 21 -4.56 7.08 4.71
N GLU A 22 -4.64 8.40 4.76
CA GLU A 22 -3.47 9.28 4.88
C GLU A 22 -2.71 9.03 6.18
N THR A 23 -3.42 8.91 7.30
CA THR A 23 -2.83 8.59 8.61
C THR A 23 -2.07 7.26 8.56
N LEU A 24 -2.62 6.25 7.88
CA LEU A 24 -1.95 4.96 7.73
C LEU A 24 -0.68 5.07 6.87
N LEU A 25 -0.76 5.74 5.73
CA LEU A 25 0.38 5.92 4.83
C LEU A 25 1.52 6.71 5.48
N LEU A 26 1.20 7.72 6.29
CA LEU A 26 2.18 8.51 7.06
C LEU A 26 2.71 7.75 8.29
N GLY A 27 1.88 6.94 8.94
CA GLY A 27 2.22 6.28 10.21
C GLY A 27 3.01 4.99 10.05
N GLN A 28 2.83 4.26 8.96
CA GLN A 28 3.55 3.01 8.70
C GLN A 28 4.91 3.30 8.05
N ARG A 29 5.91 2.43 8.31
CA ARG A 29 7.27 2.55 7.79
C ARG A 29 7.65 1.42 6.85
N GLU A 30 6.81 0.41 6.73
CA GLU A 30 7.04 -0.76 5.89
C GLU A 30 5.86 -1.01 4.94
N CYS A 31 6.19 -1.48 3.77
CA CYS A 31 5.21 -1.91 2.77
C CYS A 31 5.67 -3.21 2.10
N VAL A 32 4.74 -3.93 1.51
CA VAL A 32 5.08 -4.98 0.54
C VAL A 32 5.13 -4.33 -0.84
N PHE A 33 6.33 -4.25 -1.42
CA PHE A 33 6.52 -3.78 -2.78
C PHE A 33 6.47 -4.97 -3.75
N ASN A 34 5.55 -4.93 -4.70
CA ASN A 34 5.31 -6.02 -5.65
C ASN A 34 5.61 -5.60 -7.09
N TRP A 35 6.21 -6.52 -7.84
CA TRP A 35 6.52 -6.36 -9.27
C TRP A 35 6.31 -7.69 -10.01
N CYS A 36 6.30 -7.65 -11.35
CA CYS A 36 6.24 -8.84 -12.19
C CYS A 36 7.63 -9.18 -12.76
N THR A 37 8.06 -10.43 -12.64
CA THR A 37 9.31 -10.91 -13.23
C THR A 37 9.20 -11.02 -14.75
N LYS A 38 10.32 -11.33 -15.42
CA LYS A 38 10.34 -11.59 -16.87
C LYS A 38 9.47 -12.81 -17.24
N ASP A 39 9.41 -13.78 -16.34
CA ASP A 39 8.65 -15.02 -16.50
C ASP A 39 7.24 -14.90 -15.90
N GLU A 40 6.76 -13.65 -15.78
CA GLU A 40 5.40 -13.30 -15.32
C GLU A 40 5.05 -13.69 -13.88
N TRP A 41 6.04 -14.05 -13.05
CA TRP A 41 5.78 -14.31 -11.64
C TRP A 41 5.55 -12.99 -10.87
N PRO A 42 4.45 -12.90 -10.09
CA PRO A 42 4.28 -11.81 -9.14
C PRO A 42 5.23 -12.03 -7.95
N MET A 43 6.10 -11.06 -7.72
CA MET A 43 7.06 -11.09 -6.61
C MET A 43 6.78 -9.94 -5.65
N GLY A 44 6.98 -10.18 -4.36
CA GLY A 44 6.83 -9.18 -3.32
C GLY A 44 7.95 -9.25 -2.29
N VAL A 45 8.37 -8.09 -1.78
CA VAL A 45 9.31 -7.97 -0.66
C VAL A 45 8.86 -6.88 0.29
N ILE A 46 9.16 -7.04 1.57
CA ILE A 46 8.99 -5.96 2.55
C ILE A 46 10.11 -4.95 2.33
N MET A 47 9.74 -3.68 2.25
CA MET A 47 10.65 -2.55 2.11
C MET A 47 10.19 -1.40 2.99
N SER A 48 11.14 -0.70 3.59
CA SER A 48 10.84 0.57 4.22
C SER A 48 10.52 1.64 3.19
N TYR A 49 9.62 2.55 3.54
CA TYR A 49 9.18 3.63 2.66
C TYR A 49 8.88 4.91 3.45
N ILE A 50 8.76 6.02 2.71
CA ILE A 50 8.08 7.21 3.17
C ILE A 50 6.94 7.57 2.20
N TRP A 51 5.86 8.12 2.77
CA TRP A 51 4.76 8.73 2.03
C TRP A 51 4.99 10.24 1.97
N ARG A 52 5.15 10.78 0.76
CA ARG A 52 5.37 12.22 0.55
C ARG A 52 4.89 12.67 -0.82
N LYS A 53 4.26 13.83 -0.90
CA LYS A 53 3.72 14.40 -2.15
C LYS A 53 2.78 13.44 -2.87
N ASP A 54 1.92 12.77 -2.11
CA ASP A 54 0.97 11.76 -2.60
C ASP A 54 1.64 10.59 -3.35
N ARG A 55 2.84 10.19 -2.92
CA ARG A 55 3.64 9.12 -3.52
C ARG A 55 4.35 8.28 -2.47
N ILE A 56 4.58 7.03 -2.81
CA ILE A 56 5.46 6.13 -2.05
C ILE A 56 6.89 6.27 -2.58
N TRP A 57 7.82 6.48 -1.68
CA TRP A 57 9.25 6.60 -1.98
C TRP A 57 10.02 5.51 -1.28
N LEU A 58 10.83 4.76 -2.04
CA LEU A 58 11.62 3.62 -1.60
C LEU A 58 13.06 3.75 -2.09
N THR A 59 13.98 2.95 -1.55
CA THR A 59 15.34 2.87 -2.06
C THR A 59 15.83 1.44 -2.21
N ALA A 60 16.69 1.20 -3.20
CA ALA A 60 17.31 -0.10 -3.44
C ALA A 60 18.69 0.06 -4.11
N GLY A 61 19.51 -0.99 -4.04
CA GLY A 61 20.71 -1.08 -4.89
C GLY A 61 20.31 -1.34 -6.34
N ALA A 62 20.92 -0.62 -7.29
CA ALA A 62 20.63 -0.69 -8.73
C ALA A 62 20.78 -2.11 -9.32
N HIS A 63 21.64 -2.94 -8.72
CA HIS A 63 21.88 -4.32 -9.14
C HIS A 63 20.78 -5.31 -8.72
N ARG A 64 19.82 -4.90 -7.89
CA ARG A 64 18.77 -5.81 -7.43
C ARG A 64 17.85 -6.22 -8.59
N HIS A 65 17.47 -7.49 -8.63
CA HIS A 65 16.63 -8.08 -9.69
C HIS A 65 15.34 -7.29 -9.93
N ARG A 66 14.69 -6.79 -8.86
CA ARG A 66 13.49 -5.96 -8.98
C ARG A 66 13.68 -4.69 -9.79
N ILE A 67 14.93 -4.14 -9.84
CA ILE A 67 15.20 -2.91 -10.59
C ILE A 67 15.15 -3.17 -12.09
N SER A 68 15.76 -4.25 -12.56
CA SER A 68 15.64 -4.64 -13.97
C SER A 68 14.19 -4.99 -14.34
N ALA A 69 13.44 -5.53 -13.39
CA ALA A 69 12.03 -5.86 -13.59
C ALA A 69 11.17 -4.60 -13.77
N VAL A 70 11.28 -3.60 -12.88
CA VAL A 70 10.48 -2.36 -12.97
C VAL A 70 10.92 -1.46 -14.13
N LYS A 71 12.20 -1.49 -14.52
CA LYS A 71 12.66 -0.81 -15.75
C LYS A 71 12.03 -1.40 -17.02
N ARG A 72 11.75 -2.70 -17.03
CA ARG A 72 11.06 -3.39 -18.13
C ARG A 72 9.55 -3.21 -18.10
N ASN A 73 8.96 -3.37 -16.92
CA ASN A 73 7.53 -3.20 -16.68
C ASN A 73 7.34 -2.36 -15.42
N PRO A 74 7.02 -1.07 -15.58
CA PRO A 74 6.93 -0.16 -14.44
C PRO A 74 5.64 -0.34 -13.61
N LYS A 75 4.70 -1.17 -14.03
CA LYS A 75 3.48 -1.47 -13.29
C LYS A 75 3.81 -2.25 -12.03
N VAL A 76 3.45 -1.68 -10.89
CA VAL A 76 3.72 -2.24 -9.56
C VAL A 76 2.49 -2.17 -8.68
N SER A 77 2.53 -2.88 -7.57
CA SER A 77 1.62 -2.60 -6.46
C SER A 77 2.39 -2.49 -5.15
N VAL A 78 1.85 -1.67 -4.25
CA VAL A 78 2.35 -1.51 -2.90
C VAL A 78 1.22 -1.83 -1.92
N VAL A 79 1.50 -2.65 -0.92
CA VAL A 79 0.54 -2.97 0.14
C VAL A 79 1.08 -2.48 1.47
N VAL A 80 0.26 -1.67 2.15
CA VAL A 80 0.55 -1.11 3.47
C VAL A 80 -0.48 -1.67 4.45
N THR A 81 -0.02 -2.17 5.59
CA THR A 81 -0.86 -2.67 6.68
C THR A 81 -0.79 -1.77 7.89
N SER A 82 -1.88 -1.67 8.64
CA SER A 82 -1.90 -0.93 9.92
C SER A 82 -1.30 -1.70 11.09
N THR A 83 -0.93 -2.97 10.89
CA THR A 83 -0.28 -3.76 11.93
C THR A 83 1.02 -3.09 12.39
N GLY A 84 1.16 -2.91 13.70
CA GLY A 84 2.32 -2.22 14.29
C GLY A 84 2.20 -0.70 14.35
N THR A 85 1.11 -0.11 13.87
CA THR A 85 0.82 1.32 13.98
C THR A 85 -0.18 1.63 15.11
N ALA A 86 -0.35 2.92 15.42
CA ALA A 86 -1.35 3.38 16.39
C ALA A 86 -2.81 3.09 15.97
N GLN A 87 -3.06 2.80 14.69
CA GLN A 87 -4.40 2.43 14.20
C GLN A 87 -4.80 0.98 14.50
N GLY A 88 -3.87 0.19 15.06
CA GLY A 88 -4.10 -1.24 15.32
C GLY A 88 -4.16 -2.09 14.04
N PRO A 89 -4.32 -3.41 14.17
CA PRO A 89 -4.36 -4.32 13.02
C PRO A 89 -5.69 -4.24 12.26
N GLY A 90 -5.71 -4.80 11.04
CA GLY A 90 -6.93 -5.04 10.26
C GLY A 90 -7.27 -3.98 9.22
N LYS A 91 -6.48 -2.92 9.11
CA LYS A 91 -6.62 -1.94 8.01
C LYS A 91 -5.53 -2.15 6.97
N THR A 92 -5.87 -1.96 5.71
CA THR A 92 -4.91 -2.06 4.60
C THR A 92 -5.15 -1.00 3.53
N VAL A 93 -4.06 -0.59 2.91
CA VAL A 93 -4.07 0.22 1.68
C VAL A 93 -3.24 -0.52 0.64
N THR A 94 -3.87 -0.90 -0.46
CA THR A 94 -3.19 -1.42 -1.64
C THR A 94 -3.18 -0.33 -2.71
N ILE A 95 -2.00 0.02 -3.18
CA ILE A 95 -1.79 1.00 -4.25
C ILE A 95 -1.41 0.25 -5.52
N LYS A 96 -2.18 0.42 -6.59
CA LYS A 96 -1.72 0.11 -7.95
C LYS A 96 -1.08 1.37 -8.51
N GLY A 97 0.08 1.26 -9.14
CA GLY A 97 0.78 2.44 -9.62
C GLY A 97 1.92 2.13 -10.57
N THR A 98 2.56 3.20 -11.01
CA THR A 98 3.72 3.16 -11.90
C THR A 98 4.97 3.53 -11.12
N CYS A 99 6.04 2.71 -11.25
CA CYS A 99 7.33 2.93 -10.63
C CYS A 99 8.25 3.73 -11.54
N ILE A 100 8.78 4.84 -11.05
CA ILE A 100 9.82 5.64 -11.67
C ILE A 100 11.14 5.37 -10.94
N VAL A 101 12.21 5.15 -11.69
CA VAL A 101 13.55 4.90 -11.14
C VAL A 101 14.38 6.16 -11.26
N HIS A 102 14.82 6.71 -10.13
CA HIS A 102 15.67 7.89 -10.06
C HIS A 102 17.11 7.50 -9.71
N GLU A 103 18.04 7.82 -10.60
CA GLU A 103 19.48 7.58 -10.42
C GLU A 103 20.23 8.87 -10.07
N GLY A 104 19.62 10.03 -10.38
CA GLY A 104 20.19 11.36 -10.21
C GLY A 104 20.33 11.80 -8.75
N ARG A 105 21.20 12.78 -8.50
CA ARG A 105 21.51 13.30 -7.17
C ARG A 105 20.36 14.13 -6.59
N GLU A 106 19.63 14.85 -7.42
CA GLU A 106 18.56 15.77 -7.02
C GLU A 106 17.52 15.12 -6.08
N ILE A 107 17.06 13.91 -6.43
CA ILE A 107 16.08 13.20 -5.59
C ILE A 107 16.73 12.67 -4.30
N LYS A 108 17.97 12.19 -4.37
CA LYS A 108 18.69 11.63 -3.23
C LYS A 108 18.93 12.68 -2.13
N GLU A 109 19.22 13.92 -2.50
CA GLU A 109 19.53 15.03 -1.58
C GLU A 109 18.40 15.34 -0.59
N TRP A 110 17.16 15.25 -1.01
CA TRP A 110 16.03 15.44 -0.09
C TRP A 110 15.54 14.12 0.50
N PHE A 111 15.57 13.03 -0.29
CA PHE A 111 14.98 11.76 0.09
C PHE A 111 15.76 11.07 1.22
N TYR A 112 17.11 11.01 1.15
CA TYR A 112 17.89 10.29 2.14
C TYR A 112 17.78 10.83 3.55
N PRO A 113 17.92 12.16 3.82
CA PRO A 113 17.72 12.67 5.15
C PRO A 113 16.30 12.46 5.67
N GLU A 114 15.26 12.65 4.83
CA GLU A 114 13.88 12.42 5.26
C GLU A 114 13.59 10.94 5.53
N PHE A 115 14.08 10.06 4.68
CA PHE A 115 13.93 8.62 4.86
C PHE A 115 14.66 8.13 6.12
N ALA A 116 15.88 8.59 6.35
CA ALA A 116 16.64 8.26 7.53
C ALA A 116 15.96 8.76 8.82
N GLY A 117 15.52 10.02 8.84
CA GLY A 117 14.81 10.60 9.97
C GLY A 117 13.45 9.93 10.25
N ALA A 118 12.76 9.43 9.21
CA ALA A 118 11.52 8.70 9.38
C ALA A 118 11.71 7.31 10.02
N LEU A 119 12.85 6.67 9.79
CA LEU A 119 13.16 5.34 10.30
C LEU A 119 13.88 5.37 11.67
N TYR A 120 14.70 6.38 11.89
CA TYR A 120 15.53 6.51 13.09
C TYR A 120 15.23 7.83 13.80
N PRO A 121 14.53 7.80 14.96
CA PRO A 121 14.26 9.02 15.75
C PRO A 121 15.52 9.68 16.32
N ASP A 122 16.59 8.89 16.58
CA ASP A 122 17.88 9.41 17.04
C ASP A 122 18.67 10.03 15.87
N ALA A 123 19.09 11.28 16.02
CA ALA A 123 19.74 12.04 14.95
C ALA A 123 21.11 11.43 14.53
N THR A 124 21.85 10.84 15.48
CA THR A 124 23.16 10.21 15.19
C THR A 124 22.94 8.93 14.37
N ALA A 125 21.95 8.10 14.77
CA ALA A 125 21.59 6.90 14.02
C ALA A 125 21.05 7.25 12.62
N ALA A 126 20.21 8.28 12.51
CA ALA A 126 19.72 8.78 11.22
C ALA A 126 20.86 9.24 10.30
N GLY A 127 21.81 10.05 10.82
CA GLY A 127 22.97 10.49 10.05
C GLY A 127 23.85 9.33 9.56
N SER A 128 24.15 8.37 10.43
CA SER A 128 24.93 7.17 10.03
C SER A 128 24.20 6.33 8.97
N PHE A 129 22.88 6.25 9.05
CA PHE A 129 22.08 5.53 8.07
C PHE A 129 22.01 6.30 6.74
N GLU A 130 21.90 7.61 6.76
CA GLU A 130 21.98 8.46 5.57
C GLU A 130 23.30 8.28 4.83
N GLU A 131 24.45 8.33 5.54
CA GLU A 131 25.76 8.07 4.96
C GLU A 131 25.85 6.68 4.30
N MET A 132 25.28 5.66 4.94
CA MET A 132 25.21 4.31 4.38
C MET A 132 24.35 4.26 3.10
N LEU A 133 23.27 5.06 3.03
CA LEU A 133 22.42 5.14 1.86
C LEU A 133 23.11 5.81 0.67
N ASP A 134 24.03 6.74 0.90
CA ASP A 134 24.69 7.49 -0.16
C ASP A 134 25.81 6.68 -0.86
N SER A 135 25.45 5.47 -1.24
CA SER A 135 26.31 4.57 -2.02
C SER A 135 26.14 4.83 -3.52
N PRO A 136 27.22 4.67 -4.32
CA PRO A 136 27.17 4.86 -5.78
C PRO A 136 26.14 3.99 -6.50
N LEU A 137 25.82 2.81 -5.92
CA LEU A 137 24.86 1.87 -6.49
C LEU A 137 23.43 2.08 -5.97
N ARG A 138 23.19 3.03 -5.07
CA ARG A 138 21.85 3.28 -4.50
C ARG A 138 21.04 4.13 -5.45
N ILE A 139 19.78 3.74 -5.60
CA ILE A 139 18.78 4.45 -6.41
C ILE A 139 17.51 4.67 -5.59
N VAL A 140 16.67 5.59 -6.03
CA VAL A 140 15.39 5.87 -5.42
C VAL A 140 14.27 5.44 -6.36
N LEU A 141 13.24 4.84 -5.80
CA LEU A 141 12.02 4.44 -6.50
C LEU A 141 10.89 5.34 -6.06
N GLU A 142 10.21 5.95 -7.01
CA GLU A 142 8.97 6.70 -6.83
C GLU A 142 7.82 5.88 -7.37
N ILE A 143 6.81 5.61 -6.55
CA ILE A 143 5.58 4.97 -6.99
C ILE A 143 4.50 6.04 -7.09
N VAL A 144 4.06 6.27 -8.33
CA VAL A 144 2.96 7.17 -8.68
C VAL A 144 1.66 6.39 -8.57
N PRO A 145 0.79 6.69 -7.59
CA PRO A 145 -0.48 6.00 -7.44
C PRO A 145 -1.42 6.23 -8.63
N GLU A 146 -2.05 5.17 -9.12
CA GLU A 146 -3.11 5.21 -10.12
C GLU A 146 -4.46 4.82 -9.50
N LYS A 147 -4.44 3.92 -8.51
CA LYS A 147 -5.65 3.47 -7.81
C LYS A 147 -5.32 3.02 -6.41
N PHE A 148 -6.16 3.44 -5.47
CA PHE A 148 -6.18 2.92 -4.10
C PHE A 148 -7.28 1.86 -3.96
N ILE A 149 -6.96 0.79 -3.23
CA ILE A 149 -7.90 -0.23 -2.79
C ILE A 149 -7.69 -0.34 -1.28
N THR A 150 -8.69 0.01 -0.50
CA THR A 150 -8.58 0.07 0.96
C THR A 150 -9.56 -0.90 1.61
N TYR A 151 -9.23 -1.32 2.82
CA TYR A 151 -10.09 -2.18 3.62
C TYR A 151 -9.94 -1.86 5.10
N ASP A 152 -11.06 -1.81 5.82
CA ASP A 152 -11.15 -1.63 7.26
C ASP A 152 -11.91 -2.81 7.89
N GLY A 153 -11.17 -3.74 8.49
CA GLY A 153 -11.73 -4.90 9.16
C GLY A 153 -12.55 -4.55 10.41
N ALA A 154 -12.28 -3.40 11.06
CA ALA A 154 -13.07 -2.95 12.20
C ALA A 154 -14.47 -2.52 11.76
N LYS A 155 -14.61 -1.88 10.60
CA LYS A 155 -15.94 -1.57 10.01
C LYS A 155 -16.72 -2.85 9.71
N MET A 156 -16.08 -3.84 9.10
CA MET A 156 -16.71 -5.13 8.83
C MET A 156 -17.21 -5.79 10.12
N MET A 157 -16.38 -5.84 11.16
CA MET A 157 -16.76 -6.40 12.45
C MET A 157 -17.89 -5.62 13.12
N ALA A 158 -17.85 -4.28 13.09
CA ALA A 158 -18.93 -3.46 13.65
C ALA A 158 -20.23 -3.64 12.88
N HIS A 159 -20.18 -3.75 11.55
CA HIS A 159 -21.34 -4.02 10.70
C HIS A 159 -21.96 -5.38 11.02
N SER A 160 -21.16 -6.42 11.21
CA SER A 160 -21.63 -7.78 11.50
C SER A 160 -22.44 -7.91 12.79
N VAL A 161 -22.28 -6.97 13.71
CA VAL A 161 -23.02 -6.93 14.98
C VAL A 161 -24.04 -5.76 15.03
N GLY A 162 -24.35 -5.15 13.89
CA GLY A 162 -25.34 -4.07 13.77
C GLY A 162 -24.93 -2.75 14.45
N LYS A 163 -23.61 -2.52 14.64
CA LYS A 163 -23.09 -1.34 15.32
C LYS A 163 -22.48 -0.29 14.38
N LEU A 164 -22.40 -0.56 13.09
CA LEU A 164 -21.89 0.40 12.11
C LEU A 164 -23.03 1.15 11.47
N PRO A 165 -23.04 2.50 11.51
CA PRO A 165 -24.00 3.30 10.77
C PRO A 165 -23.85 3.10 9.26
N GLU A 166 -24.96 3.06 8.51
CA GLU A 166 -24.92 2.96 7.04
C GLU A 166 -24.12 4.08 6.38
N SER A 167 -24.09 5.27 6.98
CA SER A 167 -23.33 6.43 6.50
C SER A 167 -21.79 6.21 6.52
N GLU A 168 -21.31 5.18 7.20
CA GLU A 168 -19.88 4.81 7.23
C GLU A 168 -19.52 3.74 6.20
N LEU A 169 -20.52 3.16 5.53
CA LEU A 169 -20.29 2.25 4.41
C LEU A 169 -20.02 3.04 3.15
N ALA A 170 -19.07 2.55 2.35
CA ALA A 170 -18.84 3.08 1.01
C ALA A 170 -19.82 2.46 0.01
N GLU A 171 -20.01 3.12 -1.12
CA GLU A 171 -20.73 2.51 -2.24
C GLU A 171 -20.02 1.25 -2.72
N PRO A 172 -20.74 0.17 -3.01
CA PRO A 172 -20.16 -1.04 -3.57
C PRO A 172 -19.46 -0.76 -4.89
N LEU A 173 -18.32 -1.38 -5.11
CA LEU A 173 -17.69 -1.32 -6.43
C LEU A 173 -18.50 -2.15 -7.42
N GLU A 174 -19.01 -1.53 -8.49
CA GLU A 174 -19.82 -2.16 -9.53
C GLU A 174 -19.20 -3.48 -10.03
N ALA A 175 -17.87 -3.49 -10.27
CA ALA A 175 -17.16 -4.69 -10.71
C ALA A 175 -17.18 -5.82 -9.67
N ASP A 176 -17.29 -5.53 -8.37
CA ASP A 176 -17.41 -6.53 -7.32
C ASP A 176 -18.84 -7.07 -7.27
N THR A 177 -19.83 -6.19 -7.37
CA THR A 177 -21.27 -6.57 -7.42
C THR A 177 -21.51 -7.54 -8.56
N VAL A 178 -21.05 -7.21 -9.77
CA VAL A 178 -21.20 -8.07 -10.96
C VAL A 178 -20.53 -9.44 -10.78
N ARG A 179 -19.34 -9.48 -10.15
CA ARG A 179 -18.66 -10.74 -9.88
C ARG A 179 -19.38 -11.58 -8.85
N LEU A 180 -19.86 -10.95 -7.77
CA LEU A 180 -20.61 -11.61 -6.71
C LEU A 180 -21.91 -12.22 -7.25
N GLU A 181 -22.71 -11.46 -7.99
CA GLU A 181 -23.95 -11.95 -8.60
C GLU A 181 -23.70 -13.14 -9.54
N ARG A 182 -22.64 -13.05 -10.35
CA ARG A 182 -22.24 -14.17 -11.24
C ARG A 182 -21.90 -15.41 -10.45
N GLU A 183 -21.18 -15.28 -9.33
CA GLU A 183 -20.77 -16.40 -8.50
C GLU A 183 -21.95 -17.01 -7.73
N ILE A 184 -22.85 -16.20 -7.18
CA ILE A 184 -24.10 -16.64 -6.57
C ILE A 184 -24.92 -17.48 -7.57
N LYS A 185 -25.10 -16.92 -8.79
CA LYS A 185 -25.82 -17.63 -9.86
C LYS A 185 -25.17 -18.94 -10.25
N ARG A 186 -23.82 -18.99 -10.34
CA ARG A 186 -23.06 -20.19 -10.68
C ARG A 186 -23.22 -21.28 -9.64
N ARG A 187 -23.37 -20.91 -8.37
CA ARG A 187 -23.51 -21.86 -7.25
C ARG A 187 -24.97 -22.20 -6.90
N ASN A 188 -25.96 -21.58 -7.56
CA ASN A 188 -27.38 -21.71 -7.25
C ASN A 188 -27.73 -21.33 -5.79
N LEU A 189 -27.12 -20.25 -5.28
CA LEU A 189 -27.38 -19.69 -3.94
C LEU A 189 -28.44 -18.61 -4.00
#